data_6d1850ebe2527fa1bc6029478efc9aba
#
_entry.id   6d1850ebe2527fa1bc6029478efc9aba
#
_cell.length_a   1.000
_cell.length_b   1.000
_cell.length_c   1.000
_cell.angle_alpha   90.00
_cell.angle_beta   90.00
_cell.angle_gamma   90.00
#
_symmetry.space_group_name_H-M   'P 1'
#
loop_
_entity.id
_entity.type
_entity.pdbx_description
1 polymer ?
#
loop_
_entity_poly.entity_id
_entity_poly.type
_entity_poly.pdbx_seq_one_letter_code
_entity_poly.pdbx_strand_id
1 'polypeptide(L)'
;YWEISQGVATTTATFGIVGGILIGILMINWAARHGQTALLKKPADIPEPIRRGFEKDIHKQASLGRETTMSSSIDTMAFHAALIFLACGLAYLVLKLVKGIPVLSDISVWAYGMIIMFLIWGIMCKLKINYLVDSKVKSKISSSFTEFAVIAAIASLPIKAVATYIVPILVMVTLGYIITALSLFFLSKRLLKGYWFEQMIATFGMSTGVFLTGVLLLRVCDPDLESPALANYSLSYTISGIIFFAMLNLFVVLPLNAGAMVTAAVAFGIALISFAFAVITSRMFFGKSFKGN
;
A
#
# COMPACT_ATOMS: atom_id res chain seq x y z
N TYR A 1 27.96 6.96 6.45
CA TYR A 1 26.81 6.17 6.93
C TYR A 1 25.53 6.48 6.12
N TRP A 2 25.23 7.74 5.79
CA TRP A 2 23.99 8.12 5.09
C TRP A 2 23.83 7.43 3.74
N GLU A 3 24.85 7.48 2.88
CA GLU A 3 24.82 6.84 1.55
C GLU A 3 24.61 5.33 1.62
N ILE A 4 25.25 4.67 2.62
CA ILE A 4 25.10 3.24 2.84
C ILE A 4 23.66 2.91 3.26
N SER A 5 23.12 3.65 4.23
CA SER A 5 21.76 3.46 4.73
C SER A 5 20.72 3.68 3.63
N GLN A 6 20.90 4.72 2.83
CA GLN A 6 20.04 5.01 1.67
C GLN A 6 20.11 3.89 0.63
N GLY A 7 21.33 3.41 0.33
CA GLY A 7 21.52 2.30 -0.61
C GLY A 7 20.85 1.02 -0.15
N VAL A 8 21.02 0.65 1.11
CA VAL A 8 20.38 -0.54 1.71
C VAL A 8 18.86 -0.39 1.68
N ALA A 9 18.32 0.75 2.10
CA ALA A 9 16.88 0.99 2.14
C ALA A 9 16.26 0.94 0.74
N THR A 10 16.86 1.61 -0.26
CA THR A 10 16.37 1.63 -1.64
C THR A 10 16.44 0.24 -2.28
N THR A 11 17.53 -0.51 -2.02
CA THR A 11 17.68 -1.88 -2.51
C THR A 11 16.62 -2.79 -1.91
N THR A 12 16.40 -2.70 -0.60
CA THR A 12 15.35 -3.48 0.09
C THR A 12 13.97 -3.15 -0.47
N ALA A 13 13.67 -1.86 -0.70
CA ALA A 13 12.40 -1.44 -1.30
C ALA A 13 12.22 -1.99 -2.72
N THR A 14 13.27 -1.96 -3.54
CA THR A 14 13.24 -2.51 -4.90
C THR A 14 12.99 -4.02 -4.90
N PHE A 15 13.75 -4.77 -4.10
CA PHE A 15 13.48 -6.20 -3.91
C PHE A 15 12.06 -6.42 -3.38
N GLY A 16 11.60 -5.60 -2.44
CA GLY A 16 10.24 -5.67 -1.89
C GLY A 16 9.17 -5.59 -2.98
N ILE A 17 9.26 -4.60 -3.86
CA ILE A 17 8.28 -4.40 -4.95
C ILE A 17 8.37 -5.55 -5.98
N VAL A 18 9.54 -5.78 -6.55
CA VAL A 18 9.71 -6.77 -7.63
C VAL A 18 9.47 -8.18 -7.13
N GLY A 19 10.10 -8.56 -6.03
CA GLY A 19 9.93 -9.89 -5.43
C GLY A 19 8.54 -10.10 -4.86
N GLY A 20 7.91 -9.06 -4.32
CA GLY A 20 6.52 -9.10 -3.86
C GLY A 20 5.55 -9.43 -4.99
N ILE A 21 5.74 -8.86 -6.19
CA ILE A 21 4.96 -9.20 -7.38
C ILE A 21 5.20 -10.67 -7.77
N LEU A 22 6.45 -11.09 -7.88
CA LEU A 22 6.80 -12.46 -8.31
C LEU A 22 6.24 -13.50 -7.34
N ILE A 23 6.46 -13.33 -6.03
CA ILE A 23 5.94 -14.23 -4.99
C ILE A 23 4.41 -14.16 -4.94
N GLY A 24 3.82 -12.98 -5.07
CA GLY A 24 2.38 -12.80 -5.14
C GLY A 24 1.75 -13.58 -6.29
N ILE A 25 2.34 -13.53 -7.49
CA ILE A 25 1.87 -14.32 -8.63
C ILE A 25 2.00 -15.83 -8.36
N LEU A 26 3.09 -16.28 -7.73
CA LEU A 26 3.24 -17.69 -7.34
C LEU A 26 2.14 -18.11 -6.34
N MET A 27 1.84 -17.25 -5.35
CA MET A 27 0.76 -17.50 -4.39
C MET A 27 -0.61 -17.55 -5.07
N ILE A 28 -0.89 -16.66 -6.03
CA ILE A 28 -2.13 -16.64 -6.82
C ILE A 28 -2.27 -17.94 -7.62
N ASN A 29 -1.21 -18.34 -8.32
CA ASN A 29 -1.20 -19.60 -9.09
C ASN A 29 -1.47 -20.82 -8.20
N TRP A 30 -0.84 -20.86 -7.03
CA TRP A 30 -1.08 -21.91 -6.06
C TRP A 30 -2.53 -21.92 -5.56
N ALA A 31 -3.05 -20.76 -5.17
CA ALA A 31 -4.40 -20.61 -4.64
C ALA A 31 -5.49 -20.95 -5.66
N ALA A 32 -5.31 -20.49 -6.92
CA ALA A 32 -6.24 -20.81 -8.01
C ALA A 32 -6.29 -22.32 -8.30
N ARG A 33 -5.15 -23.02 -8.23
CA ARG A 33 -5.10 -24.49 -8.40
C ARG A 33 -5.76 -25.24 -7.25
N HIS A 34 -5.77 -24.67 -6.04
CA HIS A 34 -6.35 -25.30 -4.84
C HIS A 34 -7.75 -24.74 -4.50
N GLY A 35 -8.39 -23.97 -5.39
CA GLY A 35 -9.73 -23.45 -5.19
C GLY A 35 -9.86 -22.48 -4.01
N GLN A 36 -8.79 -21.77 -3.66
CA GLN A 36 -8.79 -20.79 -2.56
C GLN A 36 -9.18 -19.36 -3.01
N THR A 37 -9.26 -19.13 -4.31
CA THR A 37 -9.70 -17.87 -4.93
C THR A 37 -11.19 -17.90 -5.21
N ALA A 38 -11.89 -16.79 -4.97
CA ALA A 38 -13.33 -16.73 -5.17
C ALA A 38 -13.72 -16.55 -6.65
N LEU A 39 -12.97 -15.71 -7.39
CA LEU A 39 -13.28 -15.37 -8.78
C LEU A 39 -12.40 -16.12 -9.78
N LEU A 40 -11.11 -16.19 -9.55
CA LEU A 40 -10.16 -16.86 -10.44
C LEU A 40 -10.17 -18.38 -10.18
N LYS A 41 -10.84 -19.15 -11.02
CA LYS A 41 -10.94 -20.61 -10.85
C LYS A 41 -9.69 -21.37 -11.30
N LYS A 42 -9.02 -20.91 -12.36
CA LYS A 42 -7.80 -21.54 -12.90
C LYS A 42 -6.81 -20.46 -13.34
N PRO A 43 -5.48 -20.71 -13.27
CA PRO A 43 -4.49 -19.78 -13.81
C PRO A 43 -4.64 -19.49 -15.31
N ALA A 44 -5.24 -20.41 -16.06
CA ALA A 44 -5.54 -20.23 -17.49
C ALA A 44 -6.67 -19.23 -17.75
N ASP A 45 -7.51 -18.95 -16.75
CA ASP A 45 -8.63 -18.00 -16.86
C ASP A 45 -8.18 -16.54 -16.73
N ILE A 46 -6.89 -16.30 -16.44
CA ILE A 46 -6.32 -14.94 -16.41
C ILE A 46 -6.44 -14.35 -17.83
N PRO A 47 -7.16 -13.23 -18.00
CA PRO A 47 -7.34 -12.59 -19.29
C PRO A 47 -6.01 -12.30 -19.99
N GLU A 48 -5.96 -12.54 -21.30
CA GLU A 48 -4.75 -12.38 -22.08
C GLU A 48 -4.12 -10.96 -22.00
N PRO A 49 -4.91 -9.86 -22.00
CA PRO A 49 -4.39 -8.52 -21.81
C PRO A 49 -3.64 -8.33 -20.50
N ILE A 50 -4.14 -8.93 -19.41
CA ILE A 50 -3.47 -8.87 -18.09
C ILE A 50 -2.17 -9.66 -18.11
N ARG A 51 -2.17 -10.85 -18.74
CA ARG A 51 -0.97 -11.68 -18.86
C ARG A 51 0.10 -11.05 -19.74
N ARG A 52 -0.31 -10.32 -20.79
CA ARG A 52 0.60 -9.62 -21.72
C ARG A 52 1.01 -8.22 -21.25
N GLY A 53 0.20 -7.61 -20.36
CA GLY A 53 0.42 -6.24 -19.87
C GLY A 53 -0.09 -5.13 -20.78
N PHE A 54 -0.76 -5.46 -21.89
CA PHE A 54 -1.36 -4.49 -22.80
C PHE A 54 -2.62 -5.03 -23.50
N GLU A 55 -3.55 -4.12 -23.83
CA GLU A 55 -4.75 -4.39 -24.62
C GLU A 55 -4.57 -3.88 -26.05
N LYS A 56 -4.76 -4.75 -27.03
CA LYS A 56 -4.65 -4.42 -28.47
C LYS A 56 -5.90 -3.81 -29.04
N ASP A 57 -7.07 -4.21 -28.51
CA ASP A 57 -8.34 -3.74 -28.98
C ASP A 57 -8.62 -2.34 -28.44
N ILE A 58 -8.63 -1.33 -29.30
CA ILE A 58 -8.85 0.07 -28.95
C ILE A 58 -10.17 0.25 -28.21
N HIS A 59 -11.22 -0.51 -28.56
CA HIS A 59 -12.52 -0.41 -27.93
C HIS A 59 -12.57 -0.97 -26.51
N LYS A 60 -11.60 -1.83 -26.16
CA LYS A 60 -11.43 -2.41 -24.81
C LYS A 60 -10.40 -1.70 -23.96
N GLN A 61 -9.66 -0.75 -24.54
CA GLN A 61 -8.70 0.05 -23.77
C GLN A 61 -9.43 0.90 -22.74
N ALA A 62 -8.97 0.81 -21.49
CA ALA A 62 -9.57 1.57 -20.39
C ALA A 62 -9.28 3.07 -20.54
N SER A 63 -10.29 3.90 -20.30
CA SER A 63 -10.15 5.36 -20.26
C SER A 63 -9.22 5.78 -19.08
N LEU A 64 -8.39 6.79 -19.33
CA LEU A 64 -7.54 7.43 -18.31
C LEU A 64 -8.35 8.17 -17.24
N GLY A 65 -9.57 8.55 -17.53
CA GLY A 65 -10.47 9.31 -16.68
C GLY A 65 -11.46 10.16 -17.49
N ARG A 66 -12.19 11.00 -16.79
CA ARG A 66 -13.13 11.95 -17.40
C ARG A 66 -12.60 13.37 -17.24
N GLU A 67 -12.81 14.20 -18.24
CA GLU A 67 -12.64 15.65 -18.09
C GLU A 67 -13.73 16.19 -17.16
N THR A 68 -13.32 16.61 -15.97
CA THR A 68 -14.21 17.19 -14.96
C THR A 68 -14.25 18.72 -15.02
N THR A 69 -13.26 19.30 -15.68
CA THR A 69 -13.15 20.75 -15.93
C THR A 69 -13.07 20.99 -17.42
N MET A 70 -13.65 22.10 -17.91
CA MET A 70 -13.56 22.46 -19.30
C MET A 70 -12.16 22.94 -19.66
N SER A 71 -11.63 22.55 -20.79
CA SER A 71 -10.29 22.93 -21.27
C SER A 71 -10.11 24.44 -21.46
N SER A 72 -11.22 25.19 -21.60
CA SER A 72 -11.23 26.67 -21.61
C SER A 72 -10.97 27.30 -20.24
N SER A 73 -11.03 26.52 -19.15
CA SER A 73 -10.78 26.98 -17.78
C SER A 73 -9.44 26.48 -17.29
N ILE A 74 -9.40 25.31 -16.68
CA ILE A 74 -8.18 24.67 -16.19
C ILE A 74 -8.17 23.21 -16.65
N ASP A 75 -7.01 22.71 -17.04
CA ASP A 75 -6.84 21.31 -17.42
C ASP A 75 -7.17 20.39 -16.24
N THR A 76 -7.91 19.31 -16.52
CA THR A 76 -8.36 18.36 -15.51
C THR A 76 -7.19 17.69 -14.75
N MET A 77 -6.10 17.33 -15.43
CA MET A 77 -4.93 16.76 -14.76
C MET A 77 -4.23 17.80 -13.89
N ALA A 78 -4.12 19.04 -14.37
CA ALA A 78 -3.54 20.14 -13.61
C ALA A 78 -4.35 20.44 -12.34
N PHE A 79 -5.68 20.43 -12.44
CA PHE A 79 -6.56 20.59 -11.27
C PHE A 79 -6.35 19.50 -10.23
N HIS A 80 -6.32 18.22 -10.64
CA HIS A 80 -6.09 17.11 -9.74
C HIS A 80 -4.67 17.16 -9.12
N ALA A 81 -3.66 17.49 -9.92
CA ALA A 81 -2.30 17.67 -9.41
C ALA A 81 -2.23 18.83 -8.40
N ALA A 82 -2.91 19.96 -8.68
CA ALA A 82 -2.98 21.08 -7.76
C ALA A 82 -3.59 20.71 -6.41
N LEU A 83 -4.65 19.89 -6.38
CA LEU A 83 -5.23 19.38 -5.13
C LEU A 83 -4.24 18.54 -4.34
N ILE A 84 -3.47 17.68 -5.01
CA ILE A 84 -2.45 16.85 -4.35
C ILE A 84 -1.35 17.75 -3.78
N PHE A 85 -0.83 18.68 -4.56
CA PHE A 85 0.21 19.59 -4.09
C PHE A 85 -0.27 20.55 -2.99
N LEU A 86 -1.55 20.97 -3.04
CA LEU A 86 -2.16 21.74 -1.97
C LEU A 86 -2.15 20.94 -0.65
N ALA A 87 -2.56 19.67 -0.68
CA ALA A 87 -2.53 18.82 0.50
C ALA A 87 -1.10 18.64 1.04
N CYS A 88 -0.11 18.43 0.16
CA CYS A 88 1.30 18.32 0.54
C CYS A 88 1.83 19.64 1.14
N GLY A 89 1.51 20.79 0.52
CA GLY A 89 1.91 22.10 1.01
C GLY A 89 1.33 22.42 2.38
N LEU A 90 0.04 22.14 2.58
CA LEU A 90 -0.62 22.32 3.87
C LEU A 90 -0.04 21.38 4.93
N ALA A 91 0.28 20.12 4.59
CA ALA A 91 0.93 19.19 5.49
C ALA A 91 2.28 19.70 5.97
N TYR A 92 3.08 20.23 5.07
CA TYR A 92 4.36 20.84 5.41
C TYR A 92 4.20 22.08 6.30
N LEU A 93 3.21 22.93 6.02
CA LEU A 93 2.91 24.10 6.85
C LEU A 93 2.48 23.71 8.24
N VAL A 94 1.58 22.72 8.39
CA VAL A 94 1.16 22.20 9.69
C VAL A 94 2.36 21.65 10.45
N LEU A 95 3.20 20.82 9.82
CA LEU A 95 4.41 20.31 10.47
C LEU A 95 5.31 21.43 10.96
N LYS A 96 5.48 22.49 10.15
CA LYS A 96 6.27 23.68 10.55
C LYS A 96 5.69 24.41 11.74
N LEU A 97 4.36 24.52 11.82
CA LEU A 97 3.66 25.18 12.93
C LEU A 97 3.76 24.39 14.24
N VAL A 98 3.70 23.04 14.15
CA VAL A 98 3.74 22.16 15.33
C VAL A 98 5.17 21.77 15.76
N LYS A 99 6.20 22.27 15.07
CA LYS A 99 7.61 21.90 15.30
C LYS A 99 8.07 22.08 16.76
N GLY A 100 7.44 22.98 17.53
CA GLY A 100 7.75 23.22 18.93
C GLY A 100 6.98 22.34 19.93
N ILE A 101 6.07 21.49 19.45
CA ILE A 101 5.22 20.65 20.31
C ILE A 101 5.77 19.23 20.31
N PRO A 102 6.24 18.71 21.47
CA PRO A 102 6.68 17.33 21.59
C PRO A 102 5.59 16.38 21.10
N VAL A 103 5.97 15.21 20.56
CA VAL A 103 5.10 14.20 19.94
C VAL A 103 4.54 14.63 18.58
N LEU A 104 4.00 15.85 18.40
CA LEU A 104 3.49 16.29 17.11
C LEU A 104 4.62 16.54 16.09
N SER A 105 5.72 17.12 16.54
CA SER A 105 6.92 17.32 15.70
C SER A 105 7.52 16.01 15.18
N ASP A 106 7.31 14.91 15.90
CA ASP A 106 7.84 13.59 15.57
C ASP A 106 6.95 12.82 14.57
N ILE A 107 5.73 13.31 14.33
CA ILE A 107 4.83 12.71 13.34
C ILE A 107 5.34 13.01 11.92
N SER A 108 5.39 11.97 11.10
CA SER A 108 5.79 12.11 9.69
C SER A 108 4.87 13.04 8.91
N VAL A 109 5.44 13.86 8.02
CA VAL A 109 4.68 14.74 7.11
C VAL A 109 3.63 13.99 6.28
N TRP A 110 3.88 12.72 5.99
CA TRP A 110 2.94 11.87 5.25
C TRP A 110 1.63 11.64 6.00
N ALA A 111 1.68 11.47 7.33
CA ALA A 111 0.47 11.34 8.15
C ALA A 111 -0.36 12.63 8.11
N TYR A 112 0.27 13.78 8.22
CA TYR A 112 -0.41 15.07 8.07
C TYR A 112 -1.04 15.21 6.69
N GLY A 113 -0.32 14.80 5.63
CA GLY A 113 -0.83 14.82 4.25
C GLY A 113 -2.10 13.98 4.07
N MET A 114 -2.13 12.78 4.65
CA MET A 114 -3.30 11.91 4.60
C MET A 114 -4.49 12.52 5.35
N ILE A 115 -4.27 13.04 6.55
CA ILE A 115 -5.32 13.69 7.34
C ILE A 115 -5.88 14.92 6.61
N ILE A 116 -5.00 15.78 6.09
CA ILE A 116 -5.39 16.98 5.36
C ILE A 116 -6.17 16.64 4.11
N MET A 117 -5.72 15.64 3.34
CA MET A 117 -6.46 15.22 2.14
C MET A 117 -7.84 14.65 2.50
N PHE A 118 -7.96 13.95 3.62
CA PHE A 118 -9.24 13.48 4.11
C PHE A 118 -10.18 14.65 4.50
N LEU A 119 -9.63 15.69 5.13
CA LEU A 119 -10.39 16.91 5.45
C LEU A 119 -10.82 17.67 4.19
N ILE A 120 -9.91 17.85 3.22
CA ILE A 120 -10.23 18.49 1.93
C ILE A 120 -11.37 17.72 1.24
N TRP A 121 -11.28 16.40 1.18
CA TRP A 121 -12.35 15.57 0.61
C TRP A 121 -13.68 15.73 1.34
N GLY A 122 -13.66 15.73 2.68
CA GLY A 122 -14.85 15.97 3.50
C GLY A 122 -15.50 17.34 3.23
N ILE A 123 -14.68 18.39 3.08
CA ILE A 123 -15.14 19.73 2.72
C ILE A 123 -15.75 19.74 1.33
N MET A 124 -15.09 19.13 0.34
CA MET A 124 -15.60 19.05 -1.03
C MET A 124 -16.94 18.30 -1.09
N CYS A 125 -17.09 17.21 -0.35
CA CYS A 125 -18.36 16.49 -0.25
C CYS A 125 -19.47 17.35 0.38
N LYS A 126 -19.15 18.09 1.47
CA LYS A 126 -20.11 18.98 2.14
C LYS A 126 -20.55 20.15 1.24
N LEU A 127 -19.62 20.68 0.46
CA LEU A 127 -19.90 21.74 -0.53
C LEU A 127 -20.52 21.20 -1.83
N LYS A 128 -20.69 19.88 -1.95
CA LYS A 128 -21.23 19.21 -3.16
C LYS A 128 -20.40 19.45 -4.43
N ILE A 129 -19.10 19.71 -4.30
CA ILE A 129 -18.16 19.92 -5.41
C ILE A 129 -17.26 18.69 -5.66
N ASN A 130 -17.56 17.57 -5.05
CA ASN A 130 -16.82 16.31 -5.20
C ASN A 130 -16.87 15.75 -6.63
N TYR A 131 -17.84 16.18 -7.46
CA TYR A 131 -17.92 15.82 -8.87
C TYR A 131 -16.74 16.34 -9.72
N LEU A 132 -16.00 17.33 -9.22
CA LEU A 132 -14.81 17.84 -9.88
C LEU A 132 -13.60 16.87 -9.81
N VAL A 133 -13.67 15.85 -8.95
CA VAL A 133 -12.58 14.89 -8.77
C VAL A 133 -12.92 13.56 -9.40
N ASP A 134 -12.20 13.19 -10.44
CA ASP A 134 -12.27 11.86 -11.04
C ASP A 134 -11.25 10.92 -10.41
N SER A 135 -11.73 9.77 -9.91
CA SER A 135 -10.88 8.76 -9.24
C SER A 135 -9.84 8.14 -10.16
N LYS A 136 -10.16 7.99 -11.47
CA LYS A 136 -9.21 7.41 -12.44
C LYS A 136 -8.06 8.36 -12.72
N VAL A 137 -8.37 9.65 -12.95
CA VAL A 137 -7.35 10.71 -13.15
C VAL A 137 -6.43 10.78 -11.95
N LYS A 138 -6.97 10.86 -10.73
CA LYS A 138 -6.21 10.86 -9.48
C LYS A 138 -5.30 9.63 -9.36
N SER A 139 -5.83 8.45 -9.63
CA SER A 139 -5.09 7.19 -9.57
C SER A 139 -3.96 7.15 -10.60
N LYS A 140 -4.18 7.68 -11.81
CA LYS A 140 -3.15 7.73 -12.85
C LYS A 140 -2.02 8.68 -12.50
N ILE A 141 -2.33 9.85 -11.97
CA ILE A 141 -1.31 10.80 -11.46
C ILE A 141 -0.46 10.11 -10.38
N SER A 142 -1.12 9.50 -9.39
CA SER A 142 -0.42 8.79 -8.29
C SER A 142 0.46 7.65 -8.81
N SER A 143 -0.04 6.82 -9.75
CA SER A 143 0.74 5.75 -10.37
C SER A 143 1.98 6.28 -11.10
N SER A 144 1.82 7.33 -11.90
CA SER A 144 2.93 7.91 -12.67
C SER A 144 4.02 8.46 -11.75
N PHE A 145 3.65 9.20 -10.71
CA PHE A 145 4.63 9.67 -9.73
C PHE A 145 5.33 8.53 -8.98
N THR A 146 4.60 7.46 -8.67
CA THR A 146 5.19 6.26 -8.03
C THR A 146 6.20 5.59 -8.95
N GLU A 147 5.88 5.42 -10.23
CA GLU A 147 6.79 4.82 -11.21
C GLU A 147 8.04 5.69 -11.41
N PHE A 148 7.89 7.01 -11.55
CA PHE A 148 9.05 7.92 -11.63
C PHE A 148 9.92 7.85 -10.38
N ALA A 149 9.31 7.80 -9.19
CA ALA A 149 10.04 7.67 -7.94
C ALA A 149 10.81 6.35 -7.86
N VAL A 150 10.21 5.24 -8.30
CA VAL A 150 10.87 3.92 -8.33
C VAL A 150 12.04 3.92 -9.33
N ILE A 151 11.85 4.46 -10.54
CA ILE A 151 12.93 4.56 -11.54
C ILE A 151 14.08 5.42 -11.01
N ALA A 152 13.78 6.59 -10.45
CA ALA A 152 14.78 7.47 -9.87
C ALA A 152 15.53 6.81 -8.71
N ALA A 153 14.81 6.07 -7.85
CA ALA A 153 15.38 5.34 -6.74
C ALA A 153 16.35 4.24 -7.22
N ILE A 154 15.95 3.46 -8.23
CA ILE A 154 16.80 2.41 -8.82
C ILE A 154 18.04 3.04 -9.48
N ALA A 155 17.87 4.13 -10.24
CA ALA A 155 18.96 4.83 -10.91
C ALA A 155 19.98 5.44 -9.92
N SER A 156 19.54 5.81 -8.72
CA SER A 156 20.38 6.39 -7.66
C SER A 156 21.07 5.35 -6.76
N LEU A 157 20.90 4.04 -7.02
CA LEU A 157 21.46 2.99 -6.17
C LEU A 157 23.00 3.02 -6.15
N PRO A 158 23.61 3.15 -4.97
CA PRO A 158 25.07 3.03 -4.82
C PRO A 158 25.49 1.57 -4.92
N ILE A 159 25.85 1.12 -6.12
CA ILE A 159 26.17 -0.28 -6.45
C ILE A 159 27.19 -0.89 -5.49
N LYS A 160 28.21 -0.13 -5.09
CA LYS A 160 29.24 -0.60 -4.13
C LYS A 160 28.65 -0.93 -2.75
N ALA A 161 27.74 -0.08 -2.25
CA ALA A 161 27.10 -0.32 -0.96
C ALA A 161 26.15 -1.54 -1.03
N VAL A 162 25.42 -1.67 -2.14
CA VAL A 162 24.55 -2.82 -2.39
C VAL A 162 25.36 -4.12 -2.40
N ALA A 163 26.47 -4.18 -3.14
CA ALA A 163 27.30 -5.37 -3.22
C ALA A 163 27.88 -5.76 -1.85
N THR A 164 28.25 -4.79 -1.02
CA THR A 164 28.79 -5.04 0.33
C THR A 164 27.74 -5.64 1.27
N TYR A 165 26.49 -5.21 1.18
CA TYR A 165 25.40 -5.62 2.09
C TYR A 165 24.38 -6.58 1.46
N ILE A 166 24.69 -7.16 0.31
CA ILE A 166 23.74 -8.01 -0.43
C ILE A 166 23.25 -9.20 0.39
N VAL A 167 24.12 -9.87 1.13
CA VAL A 167 23.76 -11.04 1.94
C VAL A 167 22.80 -10.68 3.08
N PRO A 168 23.07 -9.69 3.94
CA PRO A 168 22.11 -9.23 4.94
C PRO A 168 20.78 -8.79 4.32
N ILE A 169 20.81 -8.09 3.18
CA ILE A 169 19.60 -7.64 2.48
C ILE A 169 18.76 -8.85 2.01
N LEU A 170 19.37 -9.82 1.36
CA LEU A 170 18.68 -11.02 0.90
C LEU A 170 18.07 -11.83 2.05
N VAL A 171 18.79 -11.99 3.15
CA VAL A 171 18.28 -12.68 4.35
C VAL A 171 17.07 -11.93 4.90
N MET A 172 17.18 -10.62 5.09
CA MET A 172 16.11 -9.79 5.63
C MET A 172 14.86 -9.82 4.74
N VAL A 173 15.02 -9.65 3.43
CA VAL A 173 13.93 -9.66 2.46
C VAL A 173 13.27 -11.03 2.39
N THR A 174 14.04 -12.12 2.36
CA THR A 174 13.49 -13.48 2.32
C THR A 174 12.71 -13.81 3.59
N LEU A 175 13.25 -13.51 4.76
CA LEU A 175 12.54 -13.67 6.03
C LEU A 175 11.28 -12.79 6.07
N GLY A 176 11.37 -11.55 5.59
CA GLY A 176 10.24 -10.65 5.48
C GLY A 176 9.11 -11.24 4.63
N TYR A 177 9.41 -11.80 3.46
CA TYR A 177 8.41 -12.45 2.62
C TYR A 177 7.75 -13.65 3.31
N ILE A 178 8.56 -14.54 3.92
CA ILE A 178 8.05 -15.73 4.58
C ILE A 178 7.12 -15.33 5.74
N ILE A 179 7.56 -14.44 6.61
CA ILE A 179 6.77 -13.99 7.76
C ILE A 179 5.49 -13.31 7.31
N THR A 180 5.57 -12.40 6.33
CA THR A 180 4.41 -11.67 5.81
C THR A 180 3.42 -12.63 5.14
N ALA A 181 3.89 -13.52 4.27
CA ALA A 181 3.03 -14.49 3.59
C ALA A 181 2.32 -15.41 4.57
N LEU A 182 3.06 -16.00 5.52
CA LEU A 182 2.49 -16.91 6.51
C LEU A 182 1.49 -16.19 7.43
N SER A 183 1.87 -15.04 7.98
CA SER A 183 0.99 -14.27 8.87
C SER A 183 -0.30 -13.88 8.17
N LEU A 184 -0.21 -13.29 6.98
CA LEU A 184 -1.38 -12.87 6.23
C LEU A 184 -2.25 -14.05 5.80
N PHE A 185 -1.65 -15.16 5.35
CA PHE A 185 -2.40 -16.34 4.96
C PHE A 185 -3.22 -16.91 6.14
N PHE A 186 -2.59 -17.10 7.29
CA PHE A 186 -3.26 -17.67 8.46
C PHE A 186 -4.30 -16.71 9.08
N LEU A 187 -3.96 -15.41 9.17
CA LEU A 187 -4.86 -14.42 9.73
C LEU A 187 -6.07 -14.17 8.82
N SER A 188 -5.82 -13.93 7.53
CA SER A 188 -6.90 -13.62 6.59
C SER A 188 -7.91 -14.75 6.47
N LYS A 189 -7.43 -15.99 6.38
CA LYS A 189 -8.31 -17.17 6.32
C LYS A 189 -9.20 -17.32 7.55
N ARG A 190 -8.75 -16.85 8.71
CA ARG A 190 -9.51 -16.96 9.97
C ARG A 190 -10.38 -15.73 10.28
N LEU A 191 -9.91 -14.55 9.89
CA LEU A 191 -10.54 -13.29 10.28
C LEU A 191 -11.45 -12.72 9.21
N LEU A 192 -11.17 -12.98 7.93
CA LEU A 192 -11.94 -12.44 6.81
C LEU A 192 -12.97 -13.48 6.33
N LYS A 193 -14.17 -12.98 5.99
CA LYS A 193 -15.23 -13.76 5.38
C LYS A 193 -15.41 -13.33 3.92
N GLY A 194 -15.56 -14.30 3.03
CA GLY A 194 -15.69 -14.05 1.60
C GLY A 194 -14.46 -13.33 1.03
N TYR A 195 -14.08 -13.60 -0.18
CA TYR A 195 -12.94 -12.95 -0.85
C TYR A 195 -11.68 -12.80 0.02
N TRP A 196 -11.47 -13.74 0.97
CA TRP A 196 -10.37 -13.65 1.95
C TRP A 196 -9.02 -13.67 1.27
N PHE A 197 -8.88 -14.46 0.18
CA PHE A 197 -7.63 -14.58 -0.54
C PHE A 197 -7.35 -13.31 -1.36
N GLU A 198 -8.36 -12.75 -2.01
CA GLU A 198 -8.28 -11.50 -2.79
C GLU A 198 -7.86 -10.32 -1.88
N GLN A 199 -8.43 -10.23 -0.69
CA GLN A 199 -8.03 -9.21 0.30
C GLN A 199 -6.63 -9.48 0.85
N MET A 200 -6.28 -10.74 1.10
CA MET A 200 -4.98 -11.17 1.58
C MET A 200 -3.87 -10.82 0.57
N ILE A 201 -4.06 -11.14 -0.70
CA ILE A 201 -3.04 -10.92 -1.73
C ILE A 201 -2.82 -9.42 -2.00
N ALA A 202 -3.88 -8.62 -1.93
CA ALA A 202 -3.77 -7.16 -2.00
C ALA A 202 -2.94 -6.61 -0.82
N THR A 203 -3.21 -7.08 0.39
CA THR A 203 -2.47 -6.69 1.60
C THR A 203 -1.02 -7.19 1.55
N PHE A 204 -0.77 -8.39 1.02
CA PHE A 204 0.58 -8.92 0.82
C PHE A 204 1.39 -8.02 -0.12
N GLY A 205 0.82 -7.66 -1.28
CA GLY A 205 1.49 -6.77 -2.24
C GLY A 205 1.81 -5.40 -1.65
N MET A 206 0.93 -4.84 -0.81
CA MET A 206 1.18 -3.60 -0.09
C MET A 206 2.30 -3.75 0.95
N SER A 207 2.27 -4.81 1.74
CA SER A 207 3.21 -5.01 2.84
C SER A 207 4.63 -5.32 2.36
N THR A 208 4.76 -5.88 1.16
CA THR A 208 6.06 -6.17 0.53
C THR A 208 6.52 -5.05 -0.41
N GLY A 209 5.59 -4.27 -0.94
CA GLY A 209 5.87 -3.20 -1.89
C GLY A 209 5.14 -1.90 -1.53
N VAL A 210 4.22 -1.51 -2.39
CA VAL A 210 3.42 -0.28 -2.26
C VAL A 210 1.93 -0.59 -2.50
N PHE A 211 1.06 0.37 -2.21
CA PHE A 211 -0.39 0.22 -2.45
C PHE A 211 -0.71 -0.29 -3.87
N LEU A 212 -0.04 0.25 -4.88
CA LEU A 212 -0.25 -0.16 -6.28
C LEU A 212 0.17 -1.60 -6.56
N THR A 213 1.19 -2.13 -5.90
CA THR A 213 1.57 -3.54 -5.99
C THR A 213 0.44 -4.44 -5.51
N GLY A 214 -0.23 -4.03 -4.41
CA GLY A 214 -1.42 -4.73 -3.92
C GLY A 214 -2.59 -4.70 -4.91
N VAL A 215 -2.87 -3.54 -5.51
CA VAL A 215 -3.90 -3.41 -6.55
C VAL A 215 -3.58 -4.24 -7.79
N LEU A 216 -2.31 -4.29 -8.20
CA LEU A 216 -1.87 -5.10 -9.33
C LEU A 216 -2.12 -6.59 -9.07
N LEU A 217 -1.71 -7.10 -7.92
CA LEU A 217 -1.96 -8.50 -7.56
C LEU A 217 -3.45 -8.81 -7.41
N LEU A 218 -4.23 -7.88 -6.87
CA LEU A 218 -5.69 -8.02 -6.78
C LEU A 218 -6.32 -8.16 -8.16
N ARG A 219 -5.91 -7.34 -9.13
CA ARG A 219 -6.42 -7.41 -10.51
C ARG A 219 -6.11 -8.71 -11.24
N VAL A 220 -5.11 -9.46 -10.81
CA VAL A 220 -4.87 -10.80 -11.35
C VAL A 220 -5.95 -11.78 -10.88
N CYS A 221 -6.47 -11.62 -9.64
CA CYS A 221 -7.53 -12.44 -9.09
C CYS A 221 -8.94 -11.94 -9.44
N ASP A 222 -9.09 -10.63 -9.57
CA ASP A 222 -10.35 -9.90 -9.80
C ASP A 222 -10.10 -8.80 -10.85
N PRO A 223 -10.04 -9.18 -12.14
CA PRO A 223 -9.68 -8.27 -13.23
C PRO A 223 -10.59 -7.05 -13.34
N ASP A 224 -11.88 -7.27 -13.14
CA ASP A 224 -12.92 -6.25 -13.30
C ASP A 224 -13.22 -5.52 -11.99
N LEU A 225 -12.57 -5.93 -10.89
CA LEU A 225 -12.74 -5.37 -9.54
C LEU A 225 -14.21 -5.40 -9.07
N GLU A 226 -14.89 -6.52 -9.37
CA GLU A 226 -16.29 -6.74 -8.99
C GLU A 226 -16.46 -7.06 -7.51
N SER A 227 -15.41 -7.58 -6.87
CA SER A 227 -15.44 -7.89 -5.45
C SER A 227 -15.31 -6.65 -4.57
N PRO A 228 -15.78 -6.69 -3.32
CA PRO A 228 -15.56 -5.61 -2.36
C PRO A 228 -14.10 -5.52 -1.88
N ALA A 229 -13.21 -6.40 -2.37
CA ALA A 229 -11.83 -6.49 -1.90
C ALA A 229 -11.06 -5.18 -2.09
N LEU A 230 -11.22 -4.49 -3.24
CA LEU A 230 -10.56 -3.21 -3.48
C LEU A 230 -11.03 -2.12 -2.51
N ALA A 231 -12.33 -2.04 -2.25
CA ALA A 231 -12.89 -1.04 -1.34
C ALA A 231 -12.41 -1.28 0.10
N ASN A 232 -12.47 -2.52 0.57
CA ASN A 232 -11.99 -2.93 1.88
C ASN A 232 -10.48 -2.68 2.04
N TYR A 233 -9.72 -3.05 1.02
CA TYR A 233 -8.27 -2.83 0.98
C TYR A 233 -7.91 -1.34 1.03
N SER A 234 -8.58 -0.50 0.24
CA SER A 234 -8.34 0.94 0.20
C SER A 234 -8.69 1.62 1.52
N LEU A 235 -9.79 1.22 2.17
CA LEU A 235 -10.18 1.73 3.48
C LEU A 235 -9.17 1.32 4.56
N SER A 236 -8.80 0.04 4.58
CA SER A 236 -7.76 -0.48 5.48
C SER A 236 -6.43 0.25 5.30
N TYR A 237 -6.01 0.48 4.06
CA TYR A 237 -4.79 1.21 3.76
C TYR A 237 -4.82 2.64 4.31
N THR A 238 -5.93 3.36 4.12
CA THR A 238 -6.06 4.74 4.59
C THR A 238 -5.92 4.81 6.12
N ILE A 239 -6.62 3.96 6.85
CA ILE A 239 -6.60 3.96 8.33
C ILE A 239 -5.22 3.50 8.84
N SER A 240 -4.74 2.36 8.36
CA SER A 240 -3.45 1.80 8.79
C SER A 240 -2.28 2.68 8.37
N GLY A 241 -2.37 3.34 7.22
CA GLY A 241 -1.36 4.27 6.73
C GLY A 241 -1.18 5.49 7.65
N ILE A 242 -2.27 6.10 8.11
CA ILE A 242 -2.20 7.21 9.06
C ILE A 242 -1.47 6.77 10.34
N ILE A 243 -1.85 5.61 10.90
CA ILE A 243 -1.22 5.06 12.11
C ILE A 243 0.26 4.75 11.86
N PHE A 244 0.56 4.06 10.75
CA PHE A 244 1.92 3.68 10.41
C PHE A 244 2.84 4.89 10.24
N PHE A 245 2.41 5.90 9.46
CA PHE A 245 3.23 7.09 9.25
C PHE A 245 3.33 7.98 10.50
N ALA A 246 2.33 7.98 11.37
CA ALA A 246 2.42 8.65 12.66
C ALA A 246 3.46 7.99 13.59
N MET A 247 3.58 6.65 13.54
CA MET A 247 4.52 5.88 14.36
C MET A 247 5.89 5.69 13.69
N LEU A 248 6.08 6.11 12.44
CA LEU A 248 7.31 5.87 11.69
C LEU A 248 8.57 6.38 12.44
N ASN A 249 8.52 7.61 12.94
CA ASN A 249 9.64 8.21 13.66
C ASN A 249 9.98 7.46 14.96
N LEU A 250 8.98 6.89 15.64
CA LEU A 250 9.23 6.05 16.81
C LEU A 250 10.16 4.88 16.48
N PHE A 251 9.88 4.17 15.37
CA PHE A 251 10.68 3.03 14.94
C PHE A 251 12.04 3.42 14.35
N VAL A 252 12.24 4.68 13.96
CA VAL A 252 13.55 5.20 13.56
C VAL A 252 14.39 5.60 14.77
N VAL A 253 13.79 6.26 15.75
CA VAL A 253 14.50 6.81 16.91
C VAL A 253 14.73 5.77 18.01
N LEU A 254 13.80 4.84 18.18
CA LEU A 254 13.86 3.84 19.26
C LEU A 254 15.09 2.93 19.18
N PRO A 255 15.52 2.40 18.02
CA PRO A 255 16.74 1.61 17.93
C PRO A 255 17.99 2.38 18.31
N LEU A 256 18.03 3.68 18.01
CA LEU A 256 19.19 4.54 18.30
C LEU A 256 19.31 4.85 19.79
N ASN A 257 18.18 5.03 20.48
CA ASN A 257 18.17 5.45 21.88
C ASN A 257 18.10 4.28 22.87
N ALA A 258 17.34 3.23 22.55
CA ALA A 258 17.08 2.11 23.45
C ALA A 258 17.63 0.76 22.94
N GLY A 259 18.20 0.74 21.74
CA GLY A 259 18.77 -0.45 21.13
C GLY A 259 17.78 -1.39 20.45
N ALA A 260 18.31 -2.33 19.68
CA ALA A 260 17.54 -3.23 18.82
C ALA A 260 16.59 -4.16 19.61
N MET A 261 17.00 -4.64 20.78
CA MET A 261 16.20 -5.55 21.60
C MET A 261 14.91 -4.89 22.13
N VAL A 262 15.03 -3.66 22.64
CA VAL A 262 13.87 -2.90 23.13
C VAL A 262 12.93 -2.57 21.98
N THR A 263 13.48 -2.20 20.83
CA THR A 263 12.69 -1.94 19.60
C THR A 263 11.92 -3.19 19.16
N ALA A 264 12.56 -4.34 19.16
CA ALA A 264 11.92 -5.61 18.82
C ALA A 264 10.80 -5.97 19.81
N ALA A 265 11.04 -5.77 21.12
CA ALA A 265 10.02 -6.00 22.16
C ALA A 265 8.80 -5.09 22.00
N VAL A 266 9.02 -3.79 21.71
CA VAL A 266 7.95 -2.82 21.46
C VAL A 266 7.17 -3.20 20.21
N ALA A 267 7.85 -3.52 19.09
CA ALA A 267 7.21 -3.95 17.86
C ALA A 267 6.36 -5.23 18.06
N PHE A 268 6.90 -6.19 18.80
CA PHE A 268 6.16 -7.43 19.15
C PHE A 268 4.95 -7.13 20.04
N GLY A 269 5.08 -6.24 21.02
CA GLY A 269 3.97 -5.79 21.85
C GLY A 269 2.84 -5.15 21.04
N ILE A 270 3.18 -4.25 20.10
CA ILE A 270 2.22 -3.62 19.19
C ILE A 270 1.55 -4.69 18.31
N ALA A 271 2.29 -5.66 17.81
CA ALA A 271 1.74 -6.75 17.02
C ALA A 271 0.75 -7.60 17.82
N LEU A 272 1.04 -7.92 19.08
CA LEU A 272 0.13 -8.65 19.97
C LEU A 272 -1.15 -7.85 20.26
N ILE A 273 -1.03 -6.55 20.55
CA ILE A 273 -2.19 -5.68 20.79
C ILE A 273 -3.06 -5.61 19.55
N SER A 274 -2.46 -5.41 18.38
CA SER A 274 -3.16 -5.37 17.09
C SER A 274 -3.86 -6.71 16.79
N PHE A 275 -3.21 -7.83 17.07
CA PHE A 275 -3.80 -9.16 16.92
C PHE A 275 -4.98 -9.37 17.87
N ALA A 276 -4.82 -9.02 19.14
CA ALA A 276 -5.90 -9.12 20.13
C ALA A 276 -7.10 -8.26 19.73
N PHE A 277 -6.85 -7.02 19.26
CA PHE A 277 -7.88 -6.14 18.74
C PHE A 277 -8.60 -6.73 17.53
N ALA A 278 -7.87 -7.29 16.57
CA ALA A 278 -8.45 -7.96 15.39
C ALA A 278 -9.32 -9.16 15.78
N VAL A 279 -8.89 -9.96 16.76
CA VAL A 279 -9.67 -11.09 17.26
C VAL A 279 -10.95 -10.64 17.97
N ILE A 280 -10.86 -9.60 18.82
CA ILE A 280 -12.02 -9.07 19.55
C ILE A 280 -13.03 -8.50 18.56
N THR A 281 -12.61 -7.66 17.61
CA THR A 281 -13.49 -7.08 16.60
C THR A 281 -14.11 -8.14 15.71
N SER A 282 -13.33 -9.14 15.27
CA SER A 282 -13.86 -10.27 14.50
C SER A 282 -14.95 -11.03 15.27
N ARG A 283 -14.76 -11.26 16.57
CA ARG A 283 -15.79 -11.93 17.40
C ARG A 283 -17.02 -11.07 17.60
N MET A 284 -16.87 -9.77 17.80
CA MET A 284 -17.99 -8.83 18.00
C MET A 284 -18.87 -8.71 16.75
N PHE A 285 -18.25 -8.55 15.57
CA PHE A 285 -18.98 -8.30 14.33
C PHE A 285 -19.43 -9.58 13.61
N PHE A 286 -18.72 -10.68 13.74
CA PHE A 286 -18.99 -11.88 12.98
C PHE A 286 -19.43 -13.08 13.83
N GLY A 287 -19.57 -12.97 15.14
CA GLY A 287 -19.95 -14.03 16.08
C GLY A 287 -19.15 -15.32 15.82
N LYS A 288 -18.81 -16.13 16.78
CA LYS A 288 -18.17 -17.47 16.71
C LYS A 288 -17.27 -17.86 15.50
N SER A 289 -16.80 -16.90 14.70
CA SER A 289 -16.04 -17.11 13.46
C SER A 289 -14.61 -17.63 13.67
N PHE A 290 -14.23 -17.99 14.90
CA PHE A 290 -12.92 -18.59 15.21
C PHE A 290 -12.90 -20.12 15.12
N LYS A 291 -14.05 -20.75 14.88
CA LYS A 291 -14.10 -22.16 14.50
C LYS A 291 -14.07 -22.20 12.98
N GLY A 292 -12.89 -22.50 12.44
CA GLY A 292 -12.70 -22.66 11.01
C GLY A 292 -13.69 -23.70 10.45
N ASN A 293 -14.28 -23.37 9.33
CA ASN A 293 -14.75 -24.33 8.35
C ASN A 293 -13.59 -24.69 7.45
#